data_16f346e2751e47b91a38dc897e32fa0a
#
_entry.id   16f346e2751e47b91a38dc897e32fa0a
#
_cell.length_a   1.000
_cell.length_b   1.000
_cell.length_c   1.000
_cell.angle_alpha   90.00
_cell.angle_beta   90.00
_cell.angle_gamma   90.00
#
_symmetry.space_group_name_H-M   'P 1'
#
loop_
_entity.id
_entity.type
_entity.pdbx_description
1 polymer ?
#
loop_
_entity_poly.entity_id
_entity_poly.type
_entity_poly.pdbx_seq_one_letter_code
_entity_poly.pdbx_strand_id
1 'polypeptide(L)'
;MPIDIAAILTRDFPLDYPAAAAAAHRVLDAVRSVDLTPLARHSPALKGYDWTGYISCSVARVVHVQRALRAYVAPRARLLDFGAYFGNFAMALAGSGYAVEAADAYESYGPVFAPCTALMRAAGIIVHDSGDSGTGLRSLAGRYDAVVCAGVLEHIPHTPRLLLSNLTALLKPGGVLVIDTPNLGYLYHRLALLEGRSIFAPIEGQFHTELPFEGHHREYTMREVEWMLNETGHDVLQMLTFNYSYLAQTELSGEHLEHFEAMQRDPSLREIIMAVSRPRSNSQR
;
A
#
# COMPACT_ATOMS: atom_id res chain seq x y z
N MET A 1 22.22 20.76 2.91
CA MET A 1 22.10 20.12 4.25
C MET A 1 21.31 18.84 4.06
N PRO A 2 21.69 17.76 4.72
CA PRO A 2 20.91 16.52 4.65
C PRO A 2 19.47 16.75 5.12
N ILE A 3 18.51 16.13 4.44
CA ILE A 3 17.10 16.21 4.79
C ILE A 3 16.81 15.06 5.76
N ASP A 4 16.45 15.40 7.00
CA ASP A 4 15.97 14.44 7.99
C ASP A 4 14.48 14.15 7.72
N ILE A 5 14.19 13.00 7.12
CA ILE A 5 12.85 12.60 6.74
C ILE A 5 11.99 12.24 7.95
N ALA A 6 12.57 11.66 9.00
CA ALA A 6 11.83 11.39 10.23
C ALA A 6 11.36 12.68 10.91
N ALA A 7 12.21 13.73 10.90
CA ALA A 7 11.84 15.06 11.39
C ALA A 7 10.72 15.68 10.54
N ILE A 8 10.76 15.51 9.20
CA ILE A 8 9.68 15.95 8.30
C ILE A 8 8.37 15.23 8.63
N LEU A 9 8.38 13.91 8.75
CA LEU A 9 7.18 13.13 9.06
C LEU A 9 6.62 13.48 10.45
N THR A 10 7.49 13.67 11.44
CA THR A 10 7.08 14.09 12.79
C THR A 10 6.41 15.45 12.74
N ARG A 11 6.95 16.40 12.01
CA ARG A 11 6.40 17.74 11.86
C ARG A 11 5.06 17.74 11.09
N ASP A 12 5.02 17.04 9.96
CA ASP A 12 3.90 17.10 9.02
C ASP A 12 2.77 16.14 9.40
N PHE A 13 3.07 15.09 10.18
CA PHE A 13 2.13 14.05 10.62
C PHE A 13 2.19 13.80 12.14
N PRO A 14 2.11 14.81 12.99
CA PRO A 14 2.34 14.66 14.45
C PRO A 14 1.37 13.69 15.13
N LEU A 15 0.18 13.47 14.56
CA LEU A 15 -0.84 12.57 15.09
C LEU A 15 -0.70 11.12 14.56
N ASP A 16 -0.08 10.94 13.38
CA ASP A 16 -0.02 9.66 12.68
C ASP A 16 1.32 8.97 12.84
N TYR A 17 2.39 9.75 12.77
CA TYR A 17 3.75 9.23 12.74
C TYR A 17 4.10 8.33 13.95
N PRO A 18 3.73 8.66 15.20
CA PRO A 18 4.07 7.80 16.34
C PRO A 18 3.51 6.38 16.21
N ALA A 19 2.26 6.23 15.79
CA ALA A 19 1.64 4.91 15.61
C ALA A 19 2.25 4.16 14.43
N ALA A 20 2.52 4.85 13.32
CA ALA A 20 3.15 4.27 12.14
C ALA A 20 4.59 3.79 12.42
N ALA A 21 5.40 4.61 13.09
CA ALA A 21 6.77 4.25 13.48
C ALA A 21 6.79 3.07 14.47
N ALA A 22 5.93 3.09 15.48
CA ALA A 22 5.81 2.00 16.44
C ALA A 22 5.39 0.68 15.77
N ALA A 23 4.48 0.72 14.78
CA ALA A 23 4.07 -0.45 14.02
C ALA A 23 5.25 -1.01 13.21
N ALA A 24 5.99 -0.15 12.49
CA ALA A 24 7.16 -0.57 11.72
C ALA A 24 8.22 -1.23 12.60
N HIS A 25 8.54 -0.66 13.78
CA HIS A 25 9.48 -1.28 14.73
C HIS A 25 9.03 -2.66 15.19
N ARG A 26 7.75 -2.83 15.54
CA ARG A 26 7.22 -4.13 15.99
C ARG A 26 7.26 -5.17 14.88
N VAL A 27 6.99 -4.78 13.64
CA VAL A 27 7.08 -5.67 12.47
C VAL A 27 8.54 -6.05 12.21
N LEU A 28 9.47 -5.08 12.24
CA LEU A 28 10.91 -5.34 12.09
C LEU A 28 11.42 -6.33 13.15
N ASP A 29 10.99 -6.17 14.40
CA ASP A 29 11.35 -7.11 15.47
C ASP A 29 10.79 -8.52 15.21
N ALA A 30 9.56 -8.61 14.70
CA ALA A 30 8.92 -9.90 14.39
C ALA A 30 9.61 -10.64 13.25
N VAL A 31 10.17 -9.93 12.27
CA VAL A 31 10.83 -10.55 11.09
C VAL A 31 12.34 -10.65 11.22
N ARG A 32 12.95 -10.11 12.27
CA ARG A 32 14.41 -10.02 12.46
C ARG A 32 15.15 -11.35 12.24
N SER A 33 14.55 -12.47 12.64
CA SER A 33 15.15 -13.81 12.52
C SER A 33 14.43 -14.70 11.51
N VAL A 34 13.54 -14.13 10.69
CA VAL A 34 12.78 -14.86 9.68
C VAL A 34 13.60 -14.94 8.39
N ASP A 35 13.70 -16.13 7.82
CA ASP A 35 14.18 -16.29 6.45
C ASP A 35 13.11 -15.81 5.47
N LEU A 36 13.35 -14.64 4.85
CA LEU A 36 12.46 -14.02 3.86
C LEU A 36 12.81 -14.42 2.42
N THR A 37 13.85 -15.27 2.22
CA THR A 37 14.24 -15.75 0.88
C THR A 37 13.10 -16.40 0.10
N PRO A 38 12.15 -17.17 0.73
CA PRO A 38 11.04 -17.75 0.01
C PRO A 38 10.14 -16.76 -0.71
N LEU A 39 10.08 -15.49 -0.28
CA LEU A 39 9.31 -14.43 -0.97
C LEU A 39 9.85 -14.12 -2.38
N ALA A 40 11.11 -14.45 -2.66
CA ALA A 40 11.70 -14.26 -3.99
C ALA A 40 11.35 -15.37 -4.99
N ARG A 41 10.65 -16.43 -4.58
CA ARG A 41 10.34 -17.58 -5.43
C ARG A 41 9.54 -17.21 -6.68
N HIS A 42 8.52 -16.39 -6.50
CA HIS A 42 7.61 -15.94 -7.57
C HIS A 42 7.85 -14.48 -7.96
N SER A 43 8.80 -13.81 -7.32
CA SER A 43 9.19 -12.42 -7.59
C SER A 43 10.70 -12.27 -7.45
N PRO A 44 11.48 -12.60 -8.48
CA PRO A 44 12.96 -12.60 -8.44
C PRO A 44 13.56 -11.22 -8.11
N ALA A 45 12.82 -10.14 -8.36
CA ALA A 45 13.21 -8.79 -7.95
C ALA A 45 13.40 -8.68 -6.42
N LEU A 46 12.81 -9.61 -5.66
CA LEU A 46 12.92 -9.66 -4.19
C LEU A 46 14.15 -10.47 -3.70
N LYS A 47 14.95 -11.04 -4.60
CA LYS A 47 16.17 -11.75 -4.23
C LYS A 47 17.20 -10.77 -3.66
N GLY A 48 17.54 -10.94 -2.39
CA GLY A 48 18.43 -10.02 -1.69
C GLY A 48 17.82 -8.64 -1.41
N TYR A 49 16.50 -8.53 -1.44
CA TYR A 49 15.79 -7.29 -1.22
C TYR A 49 15.97 -6.77 0.22
N ASP A 50 16.10 -5.46 0.37
CA ASP A 50 16.20 -4.80 1.69
C ASP A 50 14.82 -4.69 2.34
N TRP A 51 14.40 -5.75 3.01
CA TRP A 51 13.14 -5.79 3.75
C TRP A 51 13.10 -4.80 4.92
N THR A 52 14.26 -4.51 5.52
CA THR A 52 14.36 -3.51 6.61
C THR A 52 14.04 -2.12 6.07
N GLY A 53 14.66 -1.75 4.96
CA GLY A 53 14.36 -0.50 4.25
C GLY A 53 12.92 -0.43 3.79
N TYR A 54 12.38 -1.51 3.20
CA TYR A 54 10.98 -1.57 2.76
C TYR A 54 9.99 -1.30 3.90
N ILE A 55 10.13 -2.02 5.03
CA ILE A 55 9.25 -1.84 6.20
C ILE A 55 9.40 -0.42 6.76
N SER A 56 10.62 0.11 6.83
CA SER A 56 10.88 1.48 7.30
C SER A 56 10.27 2.54 6.38
N CYS A 57 10.40 2.40 5.07
CA CYS A 57 9.82 3.30 4.08
C CYS A 57 8.29 3.31 4.13
N SER A 58 7.66 2.17 4.42
CA SER A 58 6.20 2.04 4.45
C SER A 58 5.53 3.02 5.43
N VAL A 59 6.27 3.53 6.43
CA VAL A 59 5.79 4.54 7.37
C VAL A 59 5.21 5.76 6.64
N ALA A 60 5.83 6.21 5.54
CA ALA A 60 5.31 7.34 4.76
C ALA A 60 3.93 7.05 4.15
N ARG A 61 3.74 5.83 3.63
CA ARG A 61 2.43 5.41 3.09
C ARG A 61 1.39 5.35 4.20
N VAL A 62 1.75 4.74 5.33
CA VAL A 62 0.87 4.59 6.50
C VAL A 62 0.36 5.94 7.01
N VAL A 63 1.23 6.96 7.19
CA VAL A 63 0.81 8.27 7.71
C VAL A 63 -0.16 9.00 6.77
N HIS A 64 0.03 8.84 5.44
CA HIS A 64 -0.90 9.41 4.46
C HIS A 64 -2.27 8.74 4.54
N VAL A 65 -2.33 7.41 4.64
CA VAL A 65 -3.57 6.65 4.81
C VAL A 65 -4.26 7.01 6.13
N GLN A 66 -3.53 7.06 7.25
CA GLN A 66 -4.09 7.45 8.55
C GLN A 66 -4.71 8.87 8.51
N ARG A 67 -3.99 9.82 7.89
CA ARG A 67 -4.52 11.19 7.71
C ARG A 67 -5.80 11.21 6.89
N ALA A 68 -5.84 10.46 5.78
CA ALA A 68 -7.02 10.34 4.94
C ALA A 68 -8.19 9.72 5.72
N LEU A 69 -7.96 8.61 6.43
CA LEU A 69 -9.00 7.97 7.23
C LEU A 69 -9.60 8.91 8.28
N ARG A 70 -8.77 9.69 8.99
CA ARG A 70 -9.30 10.66 9.97
C ARG A 70 -10.21 11.71 9.36
N ALA A 71 -10.03 12.07 8.09
CA ALA A 71 -10.87 13.03 7.41
C ALA A 71 -12.26 12.48 7.03
N TYR A 72 -12.36 11.17 6.81
CA TYR A 72 -13.56 10.57 6.21
C TYR A 72 -14.23 9.51 7.08
N VAL A 73 -13.58 9.04 8.15
CA VAL A 73 -14.05 7.92 8.98
C VAL A 73 -14.07 8.30 10.45
N ALA A 74 -15.11 7.89 11.15
CA ALA A 74 -15.25 8.17 12.57
C ALA A 74 -14.17 7.46 13.42
N PRO A 75 -13.81 7.98 14.60
CA PRO A 75 -12.97 7.25 15.55
C PRO A 75 -13.56 5.88 15.89
N ARG A 76 -12.69 4.88 16.11
CA ARG A 76 -13.07 3.48 16.40
C ARG A 76 -13.86 2.77 15.30
N ALA A 77 -13.90 3.32 14.09
CA ALA A 77 -14.52 2.68 12.95
C ALA A 77 -13.90 1.30 12.68
N ARG A 78 -14.67 0.42 12.03
CA ARG A 78 -14.21 -0.91 11.63
C ARG A 78 -13.56 -0.84 10.26
N LEU A 79 -12.29 -1.19 10.19
CA LEU A 79 -11.47 -1.12 8.99
C LEU A 79 -11.04 -2.52 8.55
N LEU A 80 -10.87 -2.69 7.23
CA LEU A 80 -10.14 -3.80 6.65
C LEU A 80 -8.87 -3.26 5.99
N ASP A 81 -7.73 -3.85 6.33
CA ASP A 81 -6.47 -3.72 5.62
C ASP A 81 -6.36 -4.90 4.65
N PHE A 82 -6.56 -4.65 3.35
CA PHE A 82 -6.51 -5.65 2.29
C PHE A 82 -5.16 -5.59 1.57
N GLY A 83 -4.48 -6.72 1.46
CA GLY A 83 -3.08 -6.80 1.06
C GLY A 83 -2.17 -6.41 2.21
N ALA A 84 -2.47 -6.90 3.43
CA ALA A 84 -1.83 -6.45 4.66
C ALA A 84 -0.35 -6.85 4.77
N TYR A 85 0.09 -7.85 4.00
CA TYR A 85 1.48 -8.33 3.88
C TYR A 85 2.14 -8.51 5.25
N PHE A 86 3.15 -7.68 5.61
CA PHE A 86 3.79 -7.70 6.93
C PHE A 86 2.91 -7.16 8.07
N GLY A 87 1.79 -6.52 7.77
CA GLY A 87 0.86 -5.96 8.75
C GLY A 87 1.17 -4.53 9.22
N ASN A 88 2.05 -3.80 8.55
CA ASN A 88 2.43 -2.44 8.93
C ASN A 88 1.23 -1.49 9.04
N PHE A 89 0.34 -1.52 8.02
CA PHE A 89 -0.88 -0.72 8.02
C PHE A 89 -1.84 -1.17 9.12
N ALA A 90 -2.16 -2.46 9.18
CA ALA A 90 -3.07 -3.01 10.18
C ALA A 90 -2.63 -2.65 11.61
N MET A 91 -1.32 -2.82 11.92
CA MET A 91 -0.76 -2.51 13.23
C MET A 91 -0.81 -1.03 13.56
N ALA A 92 -0.53 -0.15 12.60
CA ALA A 92 -0.57 1.30 12.79
C ALA A 92 -2.00 1.81 12.98
N LEU A 93 -2.94 1.30 12.17
CA LEU A 93 -4.36 1.66 12.26
C LEU A 93 -4.97 1.19 13.59
N ALA A 94 -4.64 -0.01 14.05
CA ALA A 94 -5.04 -0.49 15.38
C ALA A 94 -4.43 0.37 16.50
N GLY A 95 -3.15 0.75 16.37
CA GLY A 95 -2.48 1.68 17.27
C GLY A 95 -3.10 3.09 17.30
N SER A 96 -3.79 3.48 16.24
CA SER A 96 -4.58 4.73 16.16
C SER A 96 -6.00 4.59 16.71
N GLY A 97 -6.37 3.43 17.25
CA GLY A 97 -7.65 3.18 17.93
C GLY A 97 -8.79 2.72 17.02
N TYR A 98 -8.53 2.33 15.79
CA TYR A 98 -9.52 1.69 14.92
C TYR A 98 -9.70 0.20 15.26
N ALA A 99 -10.90 -0.33 14.98
CA ALA A 99 -11.15 -1.78 15.01
C ALA A 99 -10.71 -2.38 13.66
N VAL A 100 -9.56 -3.04 13.63
CA VAL A 100 -8.91 -3.46 12.39
C VAL A 100 -9.04 -4.97 12.19
N GLU A 101 -9.35 -5.36 10.97
CA GLU A 101 -9.14 -6.70 10.43
C GLU A 101 -8.13 -6.61 9.29
N ALA A 102 -7.32 -7.64 9.09
CA ALA A 102 -6.30 -7.72 8.06
C ALA A 102 -6.58 -8.91 7.15
N ALA A 103 -6.32 -8.76 5.86
CA ALA A 103 -6.48 -9.82 4.88
C ALA A 103 -5.36 -9.81 3.85
N ASP A 104 -4.87 -11.00 3.50
CA ASP A 104 -3.91 -11.21 2.41
C ASP A 104 -4.01 -12.66 1.94
N ALA A 105 -3.32 -13.02 0.86
CA ALA A 105 -3.19 -14.41 0.37
C ALA A 105 -2.16 -15.20 1.20
N TYR A 106 -2.28 -15.19 2.52
CA TYR A 106 -1.26 -15.77 3.42
C TYR A 106 -0.99 -17.26 3.20
N GLU A 107 -1.99 -18.03 2.76
CA GLU A 107 -1.80 -19.45 2.43
C GLU A 107 -0.84 -19.64 1.25
N SER A 108 -0.82 -18.72 0.29
CA SER A 108 0.07 -18.74 -0.88
C SER A 108 1.54 -18.53 -0.51
N TYR A 109 1.81 -17.76 0.53
CA TYR A 109 3.18 -17.47 1.00
C TYR A 109 3.73 -18.54 1.95
N GLY A 110 2.90 -19.48 2.40
CA GLY A 110 3.30 -20.50 3.37
C GLY A 110 3.66 -19.89 4.75
N PRO A 111 4.64 -20.46 5.47
CA PRO A 111 4.90 -20.08 6.86
C PRO A 111 5.66 -18.76 7.05
N VAL A 112 6.12 -18.11 5.97
CA VAL A 112 6.99 -16.91 6.05
C VAL A 112 6.34 -15.80 6.88
N PHE A 113 5.03 -15.59 6.72
CA PHE A 113 4.29 -14.56 7.45
C PHE A 113 3.73 -15.00 8.81
N ALA A 114 4.03 -16.23 9.28
CA ALA A 114 3.52 -16.70 10.58
C ALA A 114 3.86 -15.78 11.75
N PRO A 115 5.08 -15.20 11.89
CA PRO A 115 5.39 -14.24 12.94
C PRO A 115 4.59 -12.93 12.83
N CYS A 116 4.36 -12.43 11.61
CA CYS A 116 3.59 -11.21 11.38
C CYS A 116 2.11 -11.41 11.69
N THR A 117 1.52 -12.53 11.24
CA THR A 117 0.12 -12.85 11.56
C THR A 117 -0.08 -13.12 13.05
N ALA A 118 0.90 -13.73 13.74
CA ALA A 118 0.89 -13.89 15.19
C ALA A 118 0.96 -12.53 15.91
N LEU A 119 1.83 -11.62 15.45
CA LEU A 119 1.93 -10.26 15.97
C LEU A 119 0.61 -9.50 15.83
N MET A 120 -0.03 -9.56 14.67
CA MET A 120 -1.34 -8.93 14.43
C MET A 120 -2.42 -9.52 15.35
N ARG A 121 -2.51 -10.83 15.44
CA ARG A 121 -3.49 -11.51 16.34
C ARG A 121 -3.26 -11.15 17.81
N ALA A 122 -2.00 -11.07 18.24
CA ALA A 122 -1.66 -10.63 19.62
C ALA A 122 -2.06 -9.17 19.90
N ALA A 123 -2.15 -8.34 18.85
CA ALA A 123 -2.67 -6.97 18.93
C ALA A 123 -4.20 -6.90 18.82
N GLY A 124 -4.93 -8.03 18.79
CA GLY A 124 -6.38 -8.09 18.67
C GLY A 124 -6.90 -7.93 17.25
N ILE A 125 -6.03 -7.98 16.24
CA ILE A 125 -6.42 -7.88 14.82
C ILE A 125 -6.84 -9.26 14.33
N ILE A 126 -8.03 -9.36 13.71
CA ILE A 126 -8.49 -10.58 13.06
C ILE A 126 -7.79 -10.66 11.70
N VAL A 127 -7.17 -11.82 11.43
CA VAL A 127 -6.42 -12.06 10.19
C VAL A 127 -7.16 -13.10 9.34
N HIS A 128 -7.48 -12.70 8.12
CA HIS A 128 -8.16 -13.53 7.12
C HIS A 128 -7.20 -13.95 6.00
N ASP A 129 -7.46 -15.11 5.41
CA ASP A 129 -6.94 -15.42 4.06
C ASP A 129 -7.94 -14.94 3.02
N SER A 130 -7.50 -14.11 2.07
CA SER A 130 -8.39 -13.46 1.11
C SER A 130 -8.35 -14.08 -0.28
N GLY A 131 -7.30 -14.87 -0.58
CA GLY A 131 -6.91 -15.13 -1.97
C GLY A 131 -6.59 -13.83 -2.73
N ASP A 132 -6.12 -13.94 -3.95
CA ASP A 132 -5.55 -12.81 -4.72
C ASP A 132 -6.54 -11.68 -5.04
N SER A 133 -7.82 -11.98 -5.21
CA SER A 133 -8.83 -11.00 -5.64
C SER A 133 -9.87 -10.67 -4.58
N GLY A 134 -9.66 -11.08 -3.32
CA GLY A 134 -10.60 -10.85 -2.22
C GLY A 134 -11.89 -11.67 -2.27
N THR A 135 -11.95 -12.70 -3.13
CA THR A 135 -13.13 -13.57 -3.24
C THR A 135 -13.41 -14.37 -1.98
N GLY A 136 -12.38 -14.69 -1.19
CA GLY A 136 -12.48 -15.36 0.11
C GLY A 136 -13.24 -14.54 1.17
N LEU A 137 -13.41 -13.22 0.95
CA LEU A 137 -13.99 -12.31 1.94
C LEU A 137 -15.48 -12.04 1.73
N ARG A 138 -16.18 -12.74 0.81
CA ARG A 138 -17.58 -12.48 0.48
C ARG A 138 -18.55 -12.52 1.69
N SER A 139 -18.25 -13.37 2.68
CA SER A 139 -19.02 -13.45 3.93
C SER A 139 -18.91 -12.19 4.80
N LEU A 140 -17.99 -11.28 4.49
CA LEU A 140 -17.73 -10.03 5.20
C LEU A 140 -18.39 -8.82 4.50
N ALA A 141 -19.23 -9.04 3.50
CA ALA A 141 -19.90 -7.97 2.76
C ALA A 141 -20.65 -6.99 3.69
N GLY A 142 -20.51 -5.69 3.42
CA GLY A 142 -21.20 -4.63 4.17
C GLY A 142 -20.75 -4.44 5.61
N ARG A 143 -19.54 -4.85 5.98
CA ARG A 143 -19.07 -4.83 7.39
C ARG A 143 -18.18 -3.66 7.76
N TYR A 144 -17.53 -3.01 6.78
CA TYR A 144 -16.46 -2.06 7.07
C TYR A 144 -16.85 -0.61 6.80
N ASP A 145 -16.43 0.27 7.68
CA ASP A 145 -16.54 1.73 7.52
C ASP A 145 -15.49 2.24 6.53
N ALA A 146 -14.34 1.56 6.44
CA ALA A 146 -13.37 1.75 5.38
C ALA A 146 -12.64 0.43 5.02
N VAL A 147 -12.22 0.34 3.76
CA VAL A 147 -11.28 -0.67 3.25
C VAL A 147 -10.05 0.06 2.75
N VAL A 148 -8.88 -0.35 3.23
CA VAL A 148 -7.56 0.11 2.75
C VAL A 148 -7.00 -0.99 1.85
N CYS A 149 -6.54 -0.60 0.65
CA CYS A 149 -5.92 -1.49 -0.33
C CYS A 149 -4.69 -0.76 -0.88
N ALA A 150 -3.57 -0.93 -0.20
CA ALA A 150 -2.34 -0.17 -0.45
C ALA A 150 -1.25 -1.07 -1.03
N GLY A 151 -0.75 -0.76 -2.23
CA GLY A 151 0.30 -1.54 -2.90
C GLY A 151 -0.17 -2.92 -3.34
N VAL A 152 -1.38 -3.04 -3.84
CA VAL A 152 -1.96 -4.32 -4.27
C VAL A 152 -2.37 -4.30 -5.74
N LEU A 153 -2.92 -3.17 -6.19
CA LEU A 153 -3.53 -3.05 -7.52
C LEU A 153 -2.56 -3.39 -8.65
N GLU A 154 -1.31 -3.03 -8.50
CA GLU A 154 -0.21 -3.29 -9.43
C GLU A 154 0.16 -4.78 -9.56
N HIS A 155 -0.14 -5.58 -8.54
CA HIS A 155 0.16 -7.01 -8.47
C HIS A 155 -0.95 -7.90 -9.05
N ILE A 156 -2.10 -7.32 -9.40
CA ILE A 156 -3.24 -8.10 -9.90
C ILE A 156 -3.00 -8.50 -11.37
N PRO A 157 -2.90 -9.81 -11.68
CA PRO A 157 -2.58 -10.28 -13.04
C PRO A 157 -3.78 -10.25 -13.99
N HIS A 158 -4.96 -9.89 -13.50
CA HIS A 158 -6.20 -9.83 -14.28
C HIS A 158 -6.81 -8.44 -14.27
N THR A 159 -8.10 -8.36 -14.61
CA THR A 159 -8.82 -7.09 -14.58
C THR A 159 -8.94 -6.52 -13.17
N PRO A 160 -8.51 -5.27 -12.92
CA PRO A 160 -8.65 -4.63 -11.61
C PRO A 160 -10.12 -4.42 -11.21
N ARG A 161 -11.05 -4.45 -12.18
CA ARG A 161 -12.51 -4.33 -11.93
C ARG A 161 -13.01 -5.37 -10.93
N LEU A 162 -12.54 -6.62 -11.01
CA LEU A 162 -12.97 -7.67 -10.10
C LEU A 162 -12.56 -7.35 -8.66
N LEU A 163 -11.31 -6.97 -8.44
CA LEU A 163 -10.82 -6.57 -7.13
C LEU A 163 -11.62 -5.37 -6.60
N LEU A 164 -11.71 -4.28 -7.35
CA LEU A 164 -12.43 -3.07 -6.93
C LEU A 164 -13.90 -3.37 -6.58
N SER A 165 -14.58 -4.22 -7.37
CA SER A 165 -15.97 -4.63 -7.10
C SER A 165 -16.08 -5.44 -5.80
N ASN A 166 -15.14 -6.37 -5.55
CA ASN A 166 -15.13 -7.17 -4.33
C ASN A 166 -14.87 -6.29 -3.10
N LEU A 167 -13.88 -5.38 -3.17
CA LEU A 167 -13.58 -4.45 -2.06
C LEU A 167 -14.76 -3.51 -1.78
N THR A 168 -15.43 -3.02 -2.84
CA THR A 168 -16.63 -2.20 -2.71
C THR A 168 -17.74 -2.93 -1.97
N ALA A 169 -17.94 -4.22 -2.25
CA ALA A 169 -18.97 -5.03 -1.59
C ALA A 169 -18.73 -5.21 -0.08
N LEU A 170 -17.51 -5.06 0.39
CA LEU A 170 -17.15 -5.14 1.82
C LEU A 170 -17.56 -3.89 2.60
N LEU A 171 -17.74 -2.75 1.93
CA LEU A 171 -18.06 -1.48 2.55
C LEU A 171 -19.53 -1.43 3.03
N LYS A 172 -19.74 -0.82 4.18
CA LYS A 172 -21.05 -0.35 4.61
C LYS A 172 -21.58 0.75 3.67
N PRO A 173 -22.88 1.01 3.64
CA PRO A 173 -23.40 2.21 3.02
C PRO A 173 -22.70 3.47 3.58
N GLY A 174 -22.17 4.30 2.70
CA GLY A 174 -21.39 5.49 3.08
C GLY A 174 -19.92 5.24 3.49
N GLY A 175 -19.48 3.99 3.52
CA GLY A 175 -18.09 3.63 3.77
C GLY A 175 -17.15 4.12 2.65
N VAL A 176 -15.83 4.13 2.91
CA VAL A 176 -14.83 4.63 1.96
C VAL A 176 -13.81 3.55 1.58
N LEU A 177 -13.38 3.57 0.33
CA LEU A 177 -12.25 2.81 -0.18
C LEU A 177 -11.03 3.72 -0.27
N VAL A 178 -9.93 3.32 0.35
CA VAL A 178 -8.63 3.97 0.22
C VAL A 178 -7.73 3.04 -0.57
N ILE A 179 -7.25 3.48 -1.72
CA ILE A 179 -6.27 2.74 -2.52
C ILE A 179 -5.00 3.55 -2.67
N ASP A 180 -3.86 2.88 -2.71
CA ASP A 180 -2.65 3.46 -3.25
C ASP A 180 -1.94 2.47 -4.19
N THR A 181 -1.20 3.02 -5.15
CA THR A 181 -0.48 2.25 -6.18
C THR A 181 0.69 3.08 -6.73
N PRO A 182 1.76 2.47 -7.25
CA PRO A 182 2.82 3.18 -7.92
C PRO A 182 2.30 4.07 -9.06
N ASN A 183 2.90 5.24 -9.17
CA ASN A 183 2.59 6.20 -10.23
C ASN A 183 3.42 5.91 -11.48
N LEU A 184 2.79 5.43 -12.54
CA LEU A 184 3.44 5.25 -13.84
C LEU A 184 4.13 6.54 -14.33
N GLY A 185 3.60 7.71 -13.95
CA GLY A 185 4.16 9.02 -14.25
C GLY A 185 5.32 9.46 -13.35
N TYR A 186 5.81 8.62 -12.43
CA TYR A 186 6.91 8.92 -11.51
C TYR A 186 8.16 9.43 -12.23
N LEU A 187 8.85 10.39 -11.62
CA LEU A 187 10.03 11.03 -12.24
C LEU A 187 11.05 10.03 -12.75
N TYR A 188 11.44 9.06 -11.91
CA TYR A 188 12.46 8.07 -12.29
C TYR A 188 11.97 7.10 -13.38
N HIS A 189 10.66 6.85 -13.50
CA HIS A 189 10.09 6.13 -14.64
C HIS A 189 10.27 6.91 -15.94
N ARG A 190 9.97 8.21 -15.90
CA ARG A 190 10.15 9.08 -17.07
C ARG A 190 11.62 9.16 -17.52
N LEU A 191 12.54 9.28 -16.54
CA LEU A 191 13.98 9.29 -16.83
C LEU A 191 14.45 7.94 -17.41
N ALA A 192 14.02 6.82 -16.83
CA ALA A 192 14.34 5.50 -17.34
C ALA A 192 13.88 5.31 -18.80
N LEU A 193 12.65 5.71 -19.12
CA LEU A 193 12.12 5.62 -20.48
C LEU A 193 12.86 6.53 -21.46
N LEU A 194 13.27 7.75 -21.05
CA LEU A 194 14.09 8.65 -21.87
C LEU A 194 15.47 8.04 -22.21
N GLU A 195 16.00 7.20 -21.32
CA GLU A 195 17.25 6.46 -21.51
C GLU A 195 17.04 5.11 -22.23
N GLY A 196 15.83 4.80 -22.68
CA GLY A 196 15.49 3.52 -23.32
C GLY A 196 15.47 2.33 -22.37
N ARG A 197 15.37 2.56 -21.05
CA ARG A 197 15.27 1.52 -20.01
C ARG A 197 13.82 1.23 -19.63
N SER A 198 13.55 0.00 -19.24
CA SER A 198 12.25 -0.39 -18.68
C SER A 198 12.02 0.25 -17.31
N ILE A 199 10.76 0.51 -16.99
CA ILE A 199 10.31 0.93 -15.64
C ILE A 199 10.09 -0.28 -14.71
N PHE A 200 9.94 -1.46 -15.29
CA PHE A 200 9.75 -2.71 -14.54
C PHE A 200 11.10 -3.32 -14.11
N ALA A 201 11.04 -4.28 -13.21
CA ALA A 201 12.19 -5.08 -12.82
C ALA A 201 12.91 -5.66 -14.05
N PRO A 202 14.22 -5.99 -13.95
CA PRO A 202 14.97 -6.58 -15.05
C PRO A 202 14.25 -7.80 -15.63
N ILE A 203 14.17 -7.86 -16.98
CA ILE A 203 13.40 -8.90 -17.69
C ILE A 203 13.90 -10.30 -17.37
N GLU A 204 15.18 -10.46 -17.10
CA GLU A 204 15.79 -11.74 -16.72
C GLU A 204 15.11 -12.35 -15.50
N GLY A 205 14.77 -11.51 -14.52
CA GLY A 205 14.03 -11.93 -13.32
C GLY A 205 12.67 -12.50 -13.69
N GLN A 206 11.87 -11.73 -14.43
CA GLN A 206 10.53 -12.16 -14.86
C GLN A 206 10.57 -13.38 -15.79
N PHE A 207 11.54 -13.43 -16.73
CA PHE A 207 11.68 -14.49 -17.70
C PHE A 207 11.95 -15.87 -17.07
N HIS A 208 12.71 -15.90 -15.96
CA HIS A 208 13.09 -17.14 -15.27
C HIS A 208 12.23 -17.44 -14.04
N THR A 209 11.20 -16.64 -13.77
CA THR A 209 10.32 -16.86 -12.62
C THR A 209 9.43 -18.09 -12.80
N GLU A 210 9.18 -18.78 -11.68
CA GLU A 210 8.12 -19.79 -11.59
C GLU A 210 6.73 -19.11 -11.59
N LEU A 211 5.73 -19.81 -12.12
CA LEU A 211 4.34 -19.32 -12.05
C LEU A 211 3.71 -19.58 -10.67
N PRO A 212 2.84 -18.69 -10.20
CA PRO A 212 2.47 -17.39 -10.76
C PRO A 212 3.58 -16.33 -10.57
N PHE A 213 3.73 -15.41 -11.52
CA PHE A 213 4.59 -14.23 -11.33
C PHE A 213 3.89 -13.21 -10.40
N GLU A 214 4.59 -12.76 -9.35
CA GLU A 214 4.05 -11.89 -8.30
C GLU A 214 4.61 -10.44 -8.34
N GLY A 215 5.30 -10.05 -9.39
CA GLY A 215 5.77 -8.67 -9.59
C GLY A 215 4.66 -7.71 -10.03
N HIS A 216 5.03 -6.48 -10.40
CA HIS A 216 4.08 -5.53 -10.96
C HIS A 216 3.65 -5.96 -12.37
N HIS A 217 2.36 -6.23 -12.53
CA HIS A 217 1.75 -6.53 -13.83
C HIS A 217 1.39 -5.25 -14.59
N ARG A 218 0.98 -4.21 -13.86
CA ARG A 218 0.66 -2.91 -14.41
C ARG A 218 0.77 -1.81 -13.35
N GLU A 219 1.39 -0.71 -13.70
CA GLU A 219 1.30 0.54 -12.95
C GLU A 219 0.33 1.51 -13.62
N TYR A 220 -0.16 2.49 -12.87
CA TYR A 220 -1.27 3.34 -13.29
C TYR A 220 -0.90 4.82 -13.21
N THR A 221 -1.51 5.63 -14.09
CA THR A 221 -1.52 7.08 -13.98
C THR A 221 -2.67 7.53 -13.07
N MET A 222 -2.61 8.77 -12.55
CA MET A 222 -3.71 9.36 -11.77
C MET A 222 -5.04 9.33 -12.54
N ARG A 223 -5.01 9.61 -13.85
CA ARG A 223 -6.22 9.59 -14.71
C ARG A 223 -6.81 8.19 -14.81
N GLU A 224 -5.98 7.16 -14.91
CA GLU A 224 -6.46 5.77 -14.98
C GLU A 224 -7.07 5.33 -13.64
N VAL A 225 -6.46 5.71 -12.50
CA VAL A 225 -7.02 5.43 -11.17
C VAL A 225 -8.38 6.11 -11.00
N GLU A 226 -8.50 7.39 -11.34
CA GLU A 226 -9.75 8.14 -11.31
C GLU A 226 -10.81 7.50 -12.20
N TRP A 227 -10.44 7.13 -13.43
CA TRP A 227 -11.33 6.49 -14.37
C TRP A 227 -11.85 5.13 -13.85
N MET A 228 -10.96 4.28 -13.33
CA MET A 228 -11.36 2.97 -12.77
C MET A 228 -12.33 3.11 -11.60
N LEU A 229 -12.11 4.07 -10.70
CA LEU A 229 -13.02 4.34 -9.58
C LEU A 229 -14.37 4.83 -10.08
N ASN A 230 -14.40 5.73 -11.04
CA ASN A 230 -15.65 6.22 -11.65
C ASN A 230 -16.43 5.10 -12.34
N GLU A 231 -15.75 4.23 -13.12
CA GLU A 231 -16.37 3.09 -13.81
C GLU A 231 -16.90 2.03 -12.85
N THR A 232 -16.29 1.90 -11.66
CA THR A 232 -16.79 1.00 -10.61
C THR A 232 -17.84 1.64 -9.71
N GLY A 233 -18.33 2.83 -10.09
CA GLY A 233 -19.44 3.51 -9.42
C GLY A 233 -19.07 4.25 -8.15
N HIS A 234 -17.81 4.73 -8.05
CA HIS A 234 -17.35 5.54 -6.94
C HIS A 234 -17.32 7.03 -7.30
N ASP A 235 -17.50 7.87 -6.26
CA ASP A 235 -17.11 9.28 -6.27
C ASP A 235 -15.74 9.39 -5.64
N VAL A 236 -14.79 10.03 -6.34
CA VAL A 236 -13.44 10.30 -5.82
C VAL A 236 -13.53 11.51 -4.88
N LEU A 237 -13.26 11.29 -3.59
CA LEU A 237 -13.31 12.32 -2.54
C LEU A 237 -11.98 13.06 -2.40
N GLN A 238 -10.89 12.35 -2.62
CA GLN A 238 -9.53 12.88 -2.55
C GLN A 238 -8.62 12.07 -3.46
N MET A 239 -7.70 12.75 -4.13
CA MET A 239 -6.58 12.14 -4.83
C MET A 239 -5.32 12.97 -4.56
N LEU A 240 -4.25 12.30 -4.22
CA LEU A 240 -2.96 12.93 -3.98
C LEU A 240 -1.81 12.01 -4.39
N THR A 241 -0.62 12.58 -4.48
CA THR A 241 0.62 11.85 -4.71
C THR A 241 1.63 12.17 -3.63
N PHE A 242 2.49 11.22 -3.31
CA PHE A 242 3.58 11.40 -2.35
C PHE A 242 4.77 10.51 -2.70
N ASN A 243 5.92 10.79 -2.08
CA ASN A 243 7.12 9.95 -2.18
C ASN A 243 7.28 9.12 -0.90
N TYR A 244 7.71 7.87 -1.03
CA TYR A 244 7.96 7.02 0.13
C TYR A 244 9.38 6.42 0.14
N SER A 245 9.96 6.08 -1.01
CA SER A 245 11.26 5.40 -1.09
C SER A 245 12.43 6.23 -0.55
N TYR A 246 12.30 7.56 -0.56
CA TYR A 246 13.31 8.46 0.03
C TYR A 246 13.51 8.25 1.53
N LEU A 247 12.55 7.64 2.24
CA LEU A 247 12.68 7.32 3.66
C LEU A 247 13.71 6.24 3.96
N ALA A 248 14.10 5.43 2.97
CA ALA A 248 15.21 4.50 3.09
C ALA A 248 16.58 5.20 3.02
N GLN A 249 16.62 6.46 2.58
CA GLN A 249 17.86 7.23 2.46
C GLN A 249 18.02 8.09 3.72
N THR A 250 19.19 8.00 4.34
CA THR A 250 19.51 8.83 5.51
C THR A 250 19.76 10.29 5.13
N GLU A 251 20.23 10.54 3.91
CA GLU A 251 20.57 11.87 3.39
C GLU A 251 20.24 11.99 1.90
N LEU A 252 19.61 13.09 1.51
CA LEU A 252 19.43 13.47 0.12
C LEU A 252 20.45 14.53 -0.26
N SER A 253 21.26 14.26 -1.29
CA SER A 253 22.29 15.18 -1.81
C SER A 253 22.42 15.07 -3.32
N GLY A 254 23.07 16.05 -3.94
CA GLY A 254 23.33 16.08 -5.39
C GLY A 254 22.06 15.92 -6.21
N GLU A 255 22.11 15.10 -7.25
CA GLU A 255 21.00 14.86 -8.19
C GLU A 255 19.71 14.36 -7.49
N HIS A 256 19.82 13.53 -6.46
CA HIS A 256 18.68 13.05 -5.69
C HIS A 256 17.93 14.19 -4.99
N LEU A 257 18.64 15.20 -4.49
CA LEU A 257 18.01 16.38 -3.89
C LEU A 257 17.28 17.20 -4.96
N GLU A 258 17.90 17.41 -6.13
CA GLU A 258 17.27 18.14 -7.25
C GLU A 258 16.00 17.44 -7.73
N HIS A 259 16.02 16.12 -7.84
CA HIS A 259 14.87 15.30 -8.20
C HIS A 259 13.77 15.38 -7.14
N PHE A 260 14.13 15.30 -5.85
CA PHE A 260 13.18 15.47 -4.76
C PHE A 260 12.51 16.85 -4.81
N GLU A 261 13.27 17.92 -5.00
CA GLU A 261 12.74 19.27 -5.14
C GLU A 261 11.83 19.42 -6.39
N ALA A 262 12.16 18.77 -7.51
CA ALA A 262 11.31 18.73 -8.69
C ALA A 262 9.96 18.09 -8.39
N MET A 263 9.95 16.96 -7.67
CA MET A 263 8.74 16.28 -7.23
C MET A 263 7.95 17.07 -6.18
N GLN A 264 8.60 17.92 -5.39
CA GLN A 264 7.86 18.84 -4.50
C GLN A 264 7.13 19.92 -5.29
N ARG A 265 7.72 20.43 -6.37
CA ARG A 265 7.13 21.44 -7.26
C ARG A 265 6.01 20.89 -8.15
N ASP A 266 6.18 19.66 -8.66
CA ASP A 266 5.21 19.00 -9.53
C ASP A 266 4.73 17.68 -8.91
N PRO A 267 3.55 17.66 -8.30
CA PRO A 267 2.98 16.43 -7.69
C PRO A 267 2.80 15.28 -8.70
N SER A 268 2.67 15.55 -10.01
CA SER A 268 2.53 14.48 -11.01
C SER A 268 3.77 13.62 -11.18
N LEU A 269 4.92 14.10 -10.67
CA LEU A 269 6.20 13.41 -10.69
C LEU A 269 6.45 12.50 -9.49
N ARG A 270 5.57 12.55 -8.47
CA ARG A 270 5.75 11.79 -7.23
C ARG A 270 5.46 10.31 -7.41
N GLU A 271 6.00 9.51 -6.52
CA GLU A 271 6.13 8.05 -6.62
C GLU A 271 4.81 7.29 -6.48
N ILE A 272 3.96 7.68 -5.55
CA ILE A 272 2.73 6.96 -5.21
C ILE A 272 1.51 7.84 -5.49
N ILE A 273 0.49 7.23 -6.06
CA ILE A 273 -0.87 7.79 -6.15
C ILE A 273 -1.69 7.21 -5.01
N MET A 274 -2.38 8.04 -4.24
CA MET A 274 -3.40 7.60 -3.28
C MET A 274 -4.74 8.24 -3.62
N ALA A 275 -5.80 7.45 -3.61
CA ALA A 275 -7.17 7.90 -3.79
C ALA A 275 -8.06 7.44 -2.63
N VAL A 276 -8.94 8.33 -2.18
CA VAL A 276 -10.06 8.04 -1.28
C VAL A 276 -11.33 8.20 -2.08
N SER A 277 -12.17 7.18 -2.06
CA SER A 277 -13.41 7.16 -2.83
C SER A 277 -14.56 6.57 -2.02
N ARG A 278 -15.80 6.85 -2.46
CA ARG A 278 -17.01 6.35 -1.85
C ARG A 278 -17.95 5.77 -2.93
N PRO A 279 -18.52 4.58 -2.73
CA PRO A 279 -19.54 4.07 -3.64
C PRO A 279 -20.74 5.01 -3.73
N ARG A 280 -21.22 5.28 -4.95
CA ARG A 280 -22.44 6.06 -5.18
C ARG A 280 -23.64 5.32 -4.60
N SER A 281 -24.56 6.05 -4.01
CA SER A 281 -25.82 5.47 -3.54
C SER A 281 -26.66 4.98 -4.73
N ASN A 282 -27.40 3.87 -4.54
CA ASN A 282 -28.26 3.30 -5.60
C ASN A 282 -29.33 4.27 -6.16
N SER A 283 -29.56 5.41 -5.49
CA SER A 283 -30.46 6.47 -5.95
C SER A 283 -29.86 7.39 -7.03
N GLN A 284 -28.57 7.20 -7.37
CA GLN A 284 -27.85 8.02 -8.34
C GLN A 284 -27.36 7.22 -9.58
N ARG A 285 -27.80 5.95 -9.70
CA ARG A 285 -27.54 5.10 -10.87
C ARG A 285 -28.62 5.22 -11.93
#